data_0636ff19e33434a82ee3f95122b86524
#
_entry.id   0636ff19e33434a82ee3f95122b86524
#
_cell.length_a   1.000
_cell.length_b   1.000
_cell.length_c   1.000
_cell.angle_alpha   90.00
_cell.angle_beta   90.00
_cell.angle_gamma   90.00
#
_symmetry.space_group_name_H-M   'P 1'
#
loop_
_entity.id
_entity.type
_entity.pdbx_description
1 polymer ?
#
loop_
_entity_poly.entity_id
_entity_poly.type
_entity_poly.pdbx_seq_one_letter_code
_entity_poly.pdbx_strand_id
1 'polypeptide(L)'
;PMSYSVGATYRHSESLLVGAGFTYMQWAKATGLAQDGATPRDLYRVGLGAEWIPDPRGRGLFSRSRYRFGLSGANSYMLVPTSSGEQKGYNELTASVGIGMPLIDRRSLVNITVDYKYLTPQATGMVREHSLGLTVGILFNENWFRKARIN
;
A
#
# COMPACT_ATOMS: atom_id res chain seq x y z
N PRO A 1 -8.21 15.29 -11.65
CA PRO A 1 -8.32 15.68 -10.24
C PRO A 1 -6.97 16.12 -9.69
N MET A 2 -6.95 17.12 -8.80
CA MET A 2 -5.77 17.46 -8.03
C MET A 2 -5.58 16.46 -6.88
N SER A 3 -4.32 16.12 -6.59
CA SER A 3 -3.95 15.18 -5.55
C SER A 3 -2.93 15.81 -4.60
N TYR A 4 -3.16 15.67 -3.31
CA TYR A 4 -2.27 16.13 -2.25
C TYR A 4 -1.93 14.94 -1.38
N SER A 5 -0.63 14.72 -1.14
CA SER A 5 -0.17 13.64 -0.28
C SER A 5 0.86 14.18 0.69
N VAL A 6 0.76 13.75 1.94
CA VAL A 6 1.73 14.03 2.98
C VAL A 6 2.03 12.72 3.71
N GLY A 7 3.29 12.52 4.05
CA GLY A 7 3.70 11.34 4.79
C GLY A 7 4.93 11.62 5.64
N ALA A 8 5.06 10.86 6.70
CA ALA A 8 6.21 10.90 7.57
C ALA A 8 6.65 9.48 7.91
N THR A 9 7.96 9.30 8.03
CA THR A 9 8.57 8.07 8.52
C THR A 9 9.48 8.38 9.69
N TYR A 10 9.42 7.55 10.71
CA TYR A 10 10.25 7.65 11.90
C TYR A 10 11.04 6.36 12.09
N ARG A 11 12.35 6.48 12.11
CA ARG A 11 13.26 5.38 12.41
C ARG A 11 13.58 5.40 13.90
N HIS A 12 12.98 4.47 14.64
CA HIS A 12 13.21 4.34 16.07
C HIS A 12 14.58 3.70 16.37
N SER A 13 15.00 2.74 15.54
CA SER A 13 16.28 2.03 15.65
C SER A 13 16.74 1.52 14.29
N GLU A 14 17.91 0.84 14.25
CA GLU A 14 18.32 0.10 13.03
C GLU A 14 17.32 -1.00 12.67
N SER A 15 16.57 -1.48 13.65
CA SER A 15 15.63 -2.62 13.52
C SER A 15 14.18 -2.19 13.26
N LEU A 16 13.77 -0.97 13.57
CA LEU A 16 12.36 -0.56 13.51
C LEU A 16 12.19 0.78 12.79
N LEU A 17 11.41 0.75 11.73
CA LEU A 17 10.92 1.92 11.00
C LEU A 17 9.40 1.91 11.02
N VAL A 18 8.79 3.03 11.34
CA VAL A 18 7.33 3.23 11.26
C VAL A 18 7.03 4.41 10.37
N GLY A 19 5.86 4.39 9.74
CA GLY A 19 5.44 5.45 8.84
C GLY A 19 3.94 5.64 8.84
N ALA A 20 3.52 6.86 8.54
CA ALA A 20 2.13 7.22 8.33
C ALA A 20 2.02 8.11 7.10
N GLY A 21 0.91 7.99 6.39
CA GLY A 21 0.64 8.79 5.20
C GLY A 21 -0.83 9.15 5.10
N PHE A 22 -1.09 10.30 4.51
CA PHE A 22 -2.42 10.78 4.18
C PHE A 22 -2.42 11.25 2.73
N THR A 23 -3.46 10.88 2.00
CA THR A 23 -3.69 11.33 0.62
C THR A 23 -5.11 11.87 0.49
N TYR A 24 -5.23 13.02 -0.14
CA TYR A 24 -6.49 13.65 -0.51
C TYR A 24 -6.52 13.87 -2.02
N MET A 25 -7.59 13.44 -2.68
CA MET A 25 -7.79 13.62 -4.12
C MET A 25 -9.13 14.28 -4.39
N GLN A 26 -9.12 15.40 -5.14
CA GLN A 26 -10.30 16.17 -5.49
C GLN A 26 -11.00 15.59 -6.72
N TRP A 27 -11.69 14.46 -6.56
CA TRP A 27 -12.47 13.83 -7.63
C TRP A 27 -13.80 14.54 -7.89
N ALA A 28 -14.39 15.18 -6.89
CA ALA A 28 -15.64 15.91 -7.04
C ALA A 28 -15.58 17.02 -8.10
N LYS A 29 -14.38 17.55 -8.39
CA LYS A 29 -14.15 18.56 -9.43
C LYS A 29 -13.82 17.98 -10.81
N ALA A 30 -13.74 16.67 -10.94
CA ALA A 30 -13.42 16.02 -12.21
C ALA A 30 -14.65 16.02 -13.12
N THR A 31 -14.51 16.61 -14.31
CA THR A 31 -15.57 16.65 -15.32
C THR A 31 -15.54 15.38 -16.18
N GLY A 32 -16.71 14.92 -16.63
CA GLY A 32 -16.85 13.79 -17.55
C GLY A 32 -16.84 12.40 -16.90
N LEU A 33 -16.83 12.30 -15.56
CA LEU A 33 -16.87 11.03 -14.82
C LEU A 33 -18.29 10.65 -14.38
N ALA A 34 -19.25 11.53 -14.48
CA ALA A 34 -20.63 11.23 -14.15
C ALA A 34 -21.23 10.37 -15.26
N GLN A 35 -21.32 9.06 -15.05
CA GLN A 35 -21.99 8.10 -15.93
C GLN A 35 -23.05 7.34 -15.12
N ASP A 36 -24.19 7.04 -15.76
CA ASP A 36 -25.27 6.21 -15.18
C ASP A 36 -25.77 6.67 -13.81
N GLY A 37 -25.79 7.98 -13.57
CA GLY A 37 -26.25 8.55 -12.29
C GLY A 37 -25.22 8.49 -11.16
N ALA A 38 -24.04 7.93 -11.39
CA ALA A 38 -22.95 7.94 -10.41
C ALA A 38 -22.30 9.33 -10.35
N THR A 39 -21.96 9.81 -9.16
CA THR A 39 -21.29 11.10 -8.94
C THR A 39 -19.92 10.92 -8.29
N PRO A 40 -18.90 11.65 -8.76
CA PRO A 40 -17.59 11.62 -8.15
C PRO A 40 -17.61 12.33 -6.77
N ARG A 41 -16.83 11.78 -5.84
CA ARG A 41 -16.62 12.32 -4.50
C ARG A 41 -15.14 12.38 -4.19
N ASP A 42 -14.72 13.35 -3.41
CA ASP A 42 -13.35 13.46 -2.95
C ASP A 42 -12.91 12.21 -2.18
N LEU A 43 -11.70 11.75 -2.49
CA LEU A 43 -11.11 10.57 -1.87
C LEU A 43 -10.14 11.00 -0.77
N TYR A 44 -10.29 10.36 0.37
CA TYR A 44 -9.36 10.44 1.50
C TYR A 44 -8.79 9.07 1.76
N ARG A 45 -7.46 8.98 1.90
CA ARG A 45 -6.77 7.75 2.26
C ARG A 45 -5.80 8.02 3.39
N VAL A 46 -5.85 7.19 4.41
CA VAL A 46 -4.89 7.14 5.51
C VAL A 46 -4.18 5.81 5.48
N GLY A 47 -2.87 5.81 5.67
CA GLY A 47 -2.08 4.60 5.74
C GLY A 47 -1.08 4.65 6.89
N LEU A 48 -0.88 3.49 7.51
CA LEU A 48 0.13 3.24 8.53
C LEU A 48 0.98 2.06 8.09
N GLY A 49 2.28 2.10 8.38
CA GLY A 49 3.19 1.03 8.04
C GLY A 49 4.29 0.88 9.07
N ALA A 50 4.80 -0.35 9.17
CA ALA A 50 5.97 -0.64 9.98
C ALA A 50 6.88 -1.63 9.24
N GLU A 51 8.20 -1.44 9.37
CA GLU A 51 9.22 -2.39 8.95
C GLU A 51 10.07 -2.76 10.16
N TRP A 52 10.22 -4.06 10.38
CA TRP A 52 11.00 -4.60 11.46
C TRP A 52 12.04 -5.59 10.95
N ILE A 53 13.28 -5.42 11.39
CA ILE A 53 14.42 -6.30 11.11
C ILE A 53 14.91 -6.82 12.45
N PRO A 54 14.73 -8.11 12.77
CA PRO A 54 15.09 -8.65 14.09
C PRO A 54 16.54 -8.38 14.51
N ASP A 55 17.48 -8.67 13.61
CA ASP A 55 18.89 -8.38 13.79
C ASP A 55 19.54 -8.00 12.45
N PRO A 56 19.74 -6.68 12.18
CA PRO A 56 20.35 -6.22 10.94
C PRO A 56 21.79 -6.73 10.72
N ARG A 57 22.50 -7.09 11.78
CA ARG A 57 23.89 -7.57 11.76
C ARG A 57 23.99 -9.09 11.88
N GLY A 58 22.87 -9.77 12.09
CA GLY A 58 22.79 -11.22 12.25
C GLY A 58 23.31 -11.99 11.03
N ARG A 59 23.69 -13.24 11.25
CA ARG A 59 24.18 -14.14 10.19
C ARG A 59 23.04 -14.93 9.53
N GLY A 60 21.92 -15.09 10.23
CA GLY A 60 20.76 -15.85 9.77
C GLY A 60 19.98 -15.11 8.69
N LEU A 61 19.40 -15.85 7.73
CA LEU A 61 18.53 -15.28 6.71
C LEU A 61 17.33 -14.57 7.35
N PHE A 62 16.62 -15.25 8.24
CA PHE A 62 15.42 -14.72 8.90
C PHE A 62 15.71 -13.56 9.85
N SER A 63 16.87 -13.54 10.51
CA SER A 63 17.24 -12.43 11.39
C SER A 63 17.52 -11.14 10.63
N ARG A 64 17.97 -11.25 9.38
CA ARG A 64 18.21 -10.10 8.48
C ARG A 64 17.04 -9.79 7.56
N SER A 65 16.01 -10.61 7.56
CA SER A 65 14.81 -10.37 6.77
C SER A 65 14.05 -9.16 7.30
N ARG A 66 13.40 -8.46 6.37
CA ARG A 66 12.58 -7.28 6.65
C ARG A 66 11.13 -7.70 6.73
N TYR A 67 10.55 -7.64 7.90
CA TYR A 67 9.13 -7.90 8.12
C TYR A 67 8.37 -6.59 8.01
N ARG A 68 7.36 -6.55 7.15
CA ARG A 68 6.59 -5.35 6.87
C ARG A 68 5.13 -5.57 7.18
N PHE A 69 4.53 -4.57 7.79
CA PHE A 69 3.11 -4.54 8.13
C PHE A 69 2.53 -3.24 7.61
N GLY A 70 1.37 -3.32 7.01
CA GLY A 70 0.65 -2.16 6.49
C GLY A 70 -0.83 -2.23 6.82
N LEU A 71 -1.41 -1.08 7.12
CA LEU A 71 -2.84 -0.89 7.31
C LEU A 71 -3.23 0.41 6.62
N SER A 72 -4.27 0.38 5.80
CA SER A 72 -4.79 1.59 5.18
C SER A 72 -6.31 1.58 5.09
N GLY A 73 -6.89 2.77 5.23
CA GLY A 73 -8.30 3.00 5.04
C GLY A 73 -8.54 4.12 4.03
N ALA A 74 -9.57 3.97 3.20
CA ALA A 74 -9.98 4.97 2.23
C ALA A 74 -11.50 4.95 2.05
N ASN A 75 -12.06 6.09 1.61
CA ASN A 75 -13.42 6.11 1.08
C ASN A 75 -13.39 5.91 -0.45
N SER A 76 -14.51 5.49 -1.04
CA SER A 76 -14.64 5.43 -2.50
C SER A 76 -14.67 6.84 -3.10
N TYR A 77 -14.11 6.99 -4.30
CA TYR A 77 -14.18 8.23 -5.09
C TYR A 77 -15.46 8.34 -5.94
N MET A 78 -16.24 7.27 -6.03
CA MET A 78 -17.53 7.25 -6.76
C MET A 78 -18.66 6.92 -5.79
N LEU A 79 -19.75 7.65 -5.93
CA LEU A 79 -21.03 7.36 -5.31
C LEU A 79 -21.97 6.81 -6.36
N VAL A 80 -22.63 5.72 -6.07
CA VAL A 80 -23.62 5.08 -6.95
C VAL A 80 -25.03 5.30 -6.43
N PRO A 81 -26.03 5.50 -7.32
CA PRO A 81 -27.41 5.64 -6.89
C PRO A 81 -27.90 4.32 -6.32
N THR A 82 -28.56 4.41 -5.17
CA THR A 82 -29.21 3.27 -4.51
C THR A 82 -30.70 3.24 -4.86
N SER A 83 -31.35 2.10 -4.68
CA SER A 83 -32.80 1.95 -4.86
C SER A 83 -33.64 2.90 -4.00
N SER A 84 -33.08 3.44 -2.93
CA SER A 84 -33.69 4.46 -2.07
C SER A 84 -33.51 5.90 -2.57
N GLY A 85 -32.86 6.10 -3.71
CA GLY A 85 -32.59 7.43 -4.30
C GLY A 85 -31.40 8.17 -3.67
N GLU A 86 -30.76 7.61 -2.63
CA GLU A 86 -29.54 8.18 -2.04
C GLU A 86 -28.31 7.66 -2.78
N GLN A 87 -27.30 8.54 -2.93
CA GLN A 87 -26.02 8.16 -3.48
C GLN A 87 -25.08 7.69 -2.36
N LYS A 88 -24.61 6.45 -2.45
CA LYS A 88 -23.75 5.83 -1.45
C LYS A 88 -22.48 5.26 -2.12
N GLY A 89 -21.42 5.17 -1.34
CA GLY A 89 -20.14 4.63 -1.78
C GLY A 89 -19.69 3.44 -0.96
N TYR A 90 -18.40 3.15 -1.05
CA TYR A 90 -17.72 2.11 -0.28
C TYR A 90 -16.68 2.73 0.63
N ASN A 91 -16.41 2.06 1.74
CA ASN A 91 -15.19 2.27 2.50
C ASN A 91 -14.25 1.09 2.24
N GLU A 92 -12.99 1.39 1.99
CA GLU A 92 -11.93 0.43 1.76
C GLU A 92 -11.07 0.30 3.03
N LEU A 93 -10.83 -0.92 3.46
CA LEU A 93 -9.83 -1.24 4.47
C LEU A 93 -8.86 -2.25 3.84
N THR A 94 -7.57 -1.97 3.90
CA THR A 94 -6.53 -2.88 3.41
C THR A 94 -5.54 -3.16 4.51
N ALA A 95 -5.27 -4.44 4.74
CA ALA A 95 -4.19 -4.91 5.60
C ALA A 95 -3.16 -5.68 4.76
N SER A 96 -1.88 -5.48 5.03
CA SER A 96 -0.81 -6.16 4.31
C SER A 96 0.28 -6.65 5.24
N VAL A 97 0.85 -7.81 4.91
CA VAL A 97 2.02 -8.38 5.58
C VAL A 97 3.03 -8.81 4.52
N GLY A 98 4.29 -8.45 4.72
CA GLY A 98 5.33 -8.78 3.77
C GLY A 98 6.63 -9.20 4.43
N ILE A 99 7.42 -9.98 3.70
CA ILE A 99 8.78 -10.34 4.06
C ILE A 99 9.72 -9.99 2.91
N GLY A 100 10.82 -9.30 3.22
CA GLY A 100 11.91 -9.02 2.31
C GLY A 100 13.15 -9.80 2.72
N MET A 101 13.51 -10.82 1.95
CA MET A 101 14.65 -11.68 2.25
C MET A 101 15.87 -11.23 1.44
N PRO A 102 17.02 -10.90 2.09
CA PRO A 102 18.24 -10.59 1.37
C PRO A 102 18.80 -11.88 0.74
N LEU A 103 19.21 -11.80 -0.53
CA LEU A 103 19.90 -12.87 -1.22
C LEU A 103 21.37 -12.99 -0.74
N ILE A 104 22.07 -14.02 -1.24
CA ILE A 104 23.46 -14.33 -0.85
C ILE A 104 24.41 -13.18 -1.14
N ASP A 105 24.18 -12.44 -2.20
CA ASP A 105 24.94 -11.23 -2.61
C ASP A 105 24.76 -10.03 -1.65
N ARG A 106 23.84 -10.13 -0.67
CA ARG A 106 23.47 -9.10 0.31
C ARG A 106 22.95 -7.78 -0.29
N ARG A 107 22.82 -7.71 -1.59
CA ARG A 107 22.39 -6.51 -2.34
C ARG A 107 21.03 -6.70 -2.98
N SER A 108 20.74 -7.91 -3.42
CA SER A 108 19.46 -8.30 -4.00
C SER A 108 18.48 -8.74 -2.93
N LEU A 109 17.18 -8.48 -3.15
CA LEU A 109 16.10 -8.79 -2.22
C LEU A 109 15.00 -9.55 -2.94
N VAL A 110 14.48 -10.57 -2.31
CA VAL A 110 13.20 -11.19 -2.67
C VAL A 110 12.14 -10.67 -1.72
N ASN A 111 11.09 -10.08 -2.25
CA ASN A 111 9.96 -9.58 -1.47
C ASN A 111 8.74 -10.44 -1.75
N ILE A 112 8.07 -10.86 -0.70
CA ILE A 112 6.78 -11.56 -0.76
C ILE A 112 5.82 -10.76 0.11
N THR A 113 4.69 -10.36 -0.45
CA THR A 113 3.67 -9.60 0.26
C THR A 113 2.31 -10.23 0.03
N VAL A 114 1.56 -10.37 1.11
CA VAL A 114 0.14 -10.75 1.08
C VAL A 114 -0.65 -9.52 1.53
N ASP A 115 -1.66 -9.18 0.76
CA ASP A 115 -2.59 -8.10 1.10
C ASP A 115 -4.02 -8.61 1.10
N TYR A 116 -4.78 -8.12 2.05
CA TYR A 116 -6.20 -8.36 2.18
C TYR A 116 -6.94 -7.04 2.13
N LYS A 117 -7.86 -6.92 1.18
CA LYS A 117 -8.71 -5.75 1.00
C LYS A 117 -10.15 -6.10 1.29
N TYR A 118 -10.79 -5.24 2.07
CA TYR A 118 -12.19 -5.33 2.41
C TYR A 118 -12.92 -4.05 2.00
N LEU A 119 -13.93 -4.20 1.14
CA LEU A 119 -14.82 -3.13 0.74
C LEU A 119 -16.15 -3.25 1.51
N THR A 120 -16.41 -2.25 2.35
CA THR A 120 -17.64 -2.15 3.13
C THR A 120 -18.60 -1.21 2.43
N PRO A 121 -19.78 -1.68 2.00
CA PRO A 121 -20.81 -0.83 1.41
C PRO A 121 -21.42 0.11 2.45
N GLN A 122 -21.79 1.32 2.02
CA GLN A 122 -22.43 2.33 2.86
C GLN A 122 -23.97 2.24 2.81
N ALA A 123 -24.54 1.36 1.98
CA ALA A 123 -25.98 1.17 1.86
C ALA A 123 -26.36 -0.31 1.80
N THR A 124 -27.62 -0.58 2.21
CA THR A 124 -28.23 -1.90 2.10
C THR A 124 -28.44 -2.24 0.61
N GLY A 125 -28.16 -3.50 0.22
CA GLY A 125 -28.30 -3.96 -1.17
C GLY A 125 -27.03 -3.85 -2.00
N MET A 126 -25.98 -3.19 -1.52
CA MET A 126 -24.67 -3.20 -2.15
C MET A 126 -23.86 -4.43 -1.76
N VAL A 127 -23.04 -4.94 -2.67
CA VAL A 127 -22.22 -6.15 -2.46
C VAL A 127 -21.00 -5.82 -1.61
N ARG A 128 -20.71 -6.68 -0.62
CA ARG A 128 -19.43 -6.68 0.10
C ARG A 128 -18.39 -7.42 -0.72
N GLU A 129 -17.18 -6.89 -0.77
CA GLU A 129 -16.09 -7.50 -1.51
C GLU A 129 -14.90 -7.77 -0.59
N HIS A 130 -14.33 -8.96 -0.74
CA HIS A 130 -13.11 -9.40 -0.09
C HIS A 130 -12.12 -9.78 -1.17
N SER A 131 -10.95 -9.18 -1.16
CA SER A 131 -9.88 -9.50 -2.12
C SER A 131 -8.62 -9.90 -1.37
N LEU A 132 -7.99 -10.97 -1.82
CA LEU A 132 -6.70 -11.41 -1.33
C LEU A 132 -5.68 -11.29 -2.47
N GLY A 133 -4.62 -10.56 -2.23
CA GLY A 133 -3.52 -10.36 -3.17
C GLY A 133 -2.25 -11.06 -2.68
N LEU A 134 -1.47 -11.59 -3.62
CA LEU A 134 -0.11 -12.08 -3.41
C LEU A 134 0.83 -11.40 -4.39
N THR A 135 1.83 -10.72 -3.88
CA THR A 135 2.85 -10.07 -4.70
C THR A 135 4.21 -10.68 -4.40
N VAL A 136 4.91 -11.11 -5.45
CA VAL A 136 6.31 -11.54 -5.38
C VAL A 136 7.14 -10.61 -6.24
N GLY A 137 8.17 -10.03 -5.64
CA GLY A 137 9.08 -9.11 -6.33
C GLY A 137 10.53 -9.48 -6.07
N ILE A 138 11.36 -9.32 -7.08
CA ILE A 138 12.80 -9.52 -6.97
C ILE A 138 13.49 -8.22 -7.33
N LEU A 139 14.31 -7.71 -6.41
CA LEU A 139 15.14 -6.54 -6.62
C LEU A 139 16.59 -6.99 -6.79
N PHE A 140 17.15 -6.82 -7.98
CA PHE A 140 18.56 -7.04 -8.27
C PHE A 140 19.32 -5.72 -8.15
N ASN A 141 20.42 -5.73 -7.42
CA ASN A 141 21.32 -4.58 -7.32
C ASN A 141 22.70 -4.96 -7.83
N GLU A 142 22.91 -4.81 -9.13
CA GLU A 142 24.18 -5.10 -9.81
C GLU A 142 24.96 -3.79 -10.09
N ASN A 143 26.27 -3.83 -9.91
CA ASN A 143 27.16 -2.74 -10.29
C ASN A 143 27.59 -2.90 -11.76
N TRP A 144 26.81 -2.37 -12.70
CA TRP A 144 27.05 -2.48 -14.15
C TRP A 144 28.31 -1.76 -14.66
N PHE A 145 28.97 -0.91 -13.84
CA PHE A 145 30.10 -0.07 -14.27
C PHE A 145 31.37 -0.25 -13.41
N ARG A 146 31.74 -1.46 -13.06
CA ARG A 146 33.06 -1.69 -12.51
C ARG A 146 34.07 -1.78 -13.66
N LYS A 147 34.92 -0.73 -13.81
CA LYS A 147 36.14 -0.81 -14.62
C LYS A 147 37.00 -1.95 -14.06
N ALA A 148 37.22 -3.01 -14.84
CA ALA A 148 38.25 -4.02 -14.51
C ALA A 148 39.62 -3.32 -14.47
N ARG A 149 40.26 -3.28 -13.31
CA ARG A 149 41.68 -2.93 -13.25
C ARG A 149 42.45 -4.17 -13.72
N ILE A 150 43.00 -4.07 -14.92
CA ILE A 150 44.01 -4.99 -15.42
C ILE A 150 45.31 -4.49 -14.80
N ASN A 151 45.92 -5.29 -13.90
CA ASN A 151 47.33 -5.12 -13.47
C ASN A 151 48.23 -5.86 -14.42
#